data_43969c74f6ada8da5fbac7684db53356
#
_entry.id   43969c74f6ada8da5fbac7684db53356
#
_cell.length_a   1.000
_cell.length_b   1.000
_cell.length_c   1.000
_cell.angle_alpha   90.00
_cell.angle_beta   90.00
_cell.angle_gamma   90.00
#
_symmetry.space_group_name_H-M   'P 1'
#
loop_
_entity.id
_entity.type
_entity.pdbx_description
1 polymer ?
#
loop_
_entity_poly.entity_id
_entity_poly.type
_entity_poly.pdbx_seq_one_letter_code
_entity_poly.pdbx_strand_id
1 'polypeptide(L)'
;MSFIADKIVMDGLTYDDVLLIPAYSEVLPKTVELTTKFSRNIELKVPFVTAAMDTVTEAKMAIAIAREGGIGVIHKNMSIEEQARQVAIVKRAENGMIYDPVTIKRGSTVRDALALMSEYRIGGIPVVDDERYLVGIVTNRDLRFEKDMDKRIDEVMTKENIVTTNQSTDMEAASRILQEHKIEKLPVVDKEGKLVGCLLYTSDAADDK
;
A
#
# COMPACT_ATOMS: atom_id res chain seq x y z
N MET A 1 -29.19 49.46 -11.61
CA MET A 1 -29.17 47.98 -11.62
C MET A 1 -27.95 47.52 -10.85
N SER A 2 -28.14 46.64 -9.89
CA SER A 2 -27.06 46.29 -8.97
C SER A 2 -26.11 45.29 -9.69
N PHE A 3 -24.83 45.64 -9.82
CA PHE A 3 -23.76 44.79 -10.37
C PHE A 3 -23.63 43.42 -9.67
N ILE A 4 -24.25 43.28 -8.51
CA ILE A 4 -24.27 42.05 -7.72
C ILE A 4 -25.34 41.07 -8.23
N ALA A 5 -26.50 41.54 -8.63
CA ALA A 5 -27.61 40.69 -9.07
C ALA A 5 -27.28 39.82 -10.29
N ASP A 6 -26.46 40.35 -11.20
CA ASP A 6 -26.05 39.65 -12.42
C ASP A 6 -25.01 38.51 -12.16
N LYS A 7 -24.44 38.45 -10.94
CA LYS A 7 -23.46 37.43 -10.54
C LYS A 7 -24.07 36.29 -9.75
N ILE A 8 -25.29 36.44 -9.26
CA ILE A 8 -25.98 35.39 -8.52
C ILE A 8 -26.78 34.57 -9.53
N VAL A 9 -26.33 33.38 -9.80
CA VAL A 9 -26.92 32.49 -10.83
C VAL A 9 -27.95 31.56 -10.21
N MET A 10 -27.73 31.13 -8.97
CA MET A 10 -28.65 30.28 -8.21
C MET A 10 -28.29 30.31 -6.72
N ASP A 11 -29.22 29.85 -5.90
CA ASP A 11 -28.96 29.59 -4.48
C ASP A 11 -28.25 28.22 -4.36
N GLY A 12 -27.16 28.18 -3.61
CA GLY A 12 -26.45 26.95 -3.27
C GLY A 12 -26.65 26.63 -1.80
N LEU A 13 -27.06 25.40 -1.49
CA LEU A 13 -27.21 24.92 -0.12
C LEU A 13 -26.04 24.03 0.26
N THR A 14 -25.57 24.15 1.51
CA THR A 14 -24.62 23.25 2.13
C THR A 14 -25.28 22.33 3.15
N TYR A 15 -24.60 21.34 3.67
CA TYR A 15 -25.14 20.49 4.74
C TYR A 15 -25.36 21.24 6.05
N ASP A 16 -24.71 22.40 6.23
CA ASP A 16 -24.95 23.28 7.38
C ASP A 16 -26.29 24.04 7.28
N ASP A 17 -26.82 24.16 6.06
CA ASP A 17 -28.06 24.91 5.78
C ASP A 17 -29.28 23.99 5.80
N VAL A 18 -29.13 22.68 5.77
CA VAL A 18 -30.23 21.73 5.59
C VAL A 18 -30.20 20.58 6.56
N LEU A 19 -31.37 20.03 6.87
CA LEU A 19 -31.56 18.78 7.57
C LEU A 19 -32.27 17.77 6.67
N LEU A 20 -31.77 16.52 6.64
CA LEU A 20 -32.46 15.42 5.98
C LEU A 20 -33.68 15.01 6.83
N ILE A 21 -34.86 15.04 6.25
CA ILE A 21 -36.07 14.54 6.91
C ILE A 21 -36.04 13.01 6.87
N PRO A 22 -36.17 12.31 8.02
CA PRO A 22 -36.30 10.86 8.03
C PRO A 22 -37.46 10.39 7.16
N ALA A 23 -37.20 9.39 6.32
CA ALA A 23 -38.21 8.77 5.48
C ALA A 23 -38.29 7.27 5.78
N TYR A 24 -39.43 6.66 5.42
CA TYR A 24 -39.59 5.22 5.50
C TYR A 24 -38.59 4.52 4.57
N SER A 25 -37.95 3.49 5.08
CA SER A 25 -36.99 2.67 4.32
C SER A 25 -37.16 1.19 4.63
N GLU A 26 -37.12 0.37 3.60
CA GLU A 26 -37.10 -1.10 3.71
C GLU A 26 -35.68 -1.67 3.56
N VAL A 27 -34.68 -0.81 3.38
CA VAL A 27 -33.29 -1.18 3.19
C VAL A 27 -32.60 -1.26 4.55
N LEU A 28 -32.08 -2.46 4.87
CA LEU A 28 -31.28 -2.66 6.07
C LEU A 28 -29.83 -2.19 5.85
N PRO A 29 -29.15 -1.67 6.88
CA PRO A 29 -27.74 -1.23 6.75
C PRO A 29 -26.79 -2.29 6.17
N LYS A 30 -27.07 -3.58 6.41
CA LYS A 30 -26.29 -4.71 5.89
C LYS A 30 -26.49 -4.98 4.40
N THR A 31 -27.57 -4.49 3.80
CA THR A 31 -27.93 -4.72 2.40
C THR A 31 -27.88 -3.48 1.54
N VAL A 32 -27.31 -2.40 2.08
CA VAL A 32 -27.13 -1.14 1.35
C VAL A 32 -26.11 -1.36 0.23
N GLU A 33 -26.50 -0.99 -0.99
CA GLU A 33 -25.58 -0.88 -2.14
C GLU A 33 -24.96 0.53 -2.12
N LEU A 34 -23.65 0.60 -1.98
CA LEU A 34 -22.90 1.87 -1.89
C LEU A 34 -22.18 2.23 -3.19
N THR A 35 -22.25 1.36 -4.19
CA THR A 35 -21.58 1.57 -5.48
C THR A 35 -22.09 2.85 -6.14
N THR A 36 -21.18 3.71 -6.54
CA THR A 36 -21.50 5.02 -7.14
C THR A 36 -20.52 5.39 -8.24
N LYS A 37 -20.97 6.26 -9.15
CA LYS A 37 -20.11 6.79 -10.21
C LYS A 37 -19.43 8.08 -9.73
N PHE A 38 -18.09 8.07 -9.73
CA PHE A 38 -17.29 9.26 -9.51
C PHE A 38 -17.14 10.09 -10.80
N SER A 39 -16.99 9.41 -11.92
CA SER A 39 -16.94 10.03 -13.24
C SER A 39 -17.52 9.09 -14.29
N ARG A 40 -17.49 9.49 -15.57
CA ARG A 40 -18.04 8.70 -16.68
C ARG A 40 -17.50 7.25 -16.68
N ASN A 41 -16.22 7.06 -16.37
CA ASN A 41 -15.52 5.77 -16.48
C ASN A 41 -14.95 5.28 -15.16
N ILE A 42 -15.26 5.95 -14.03
CA ILE A 42 -14.77 5.57 -12.70
C ILE A 42 -15.97 5.29 -11.81
N GLU A 43 -16.04 4.07 -11.32
CA GLU A 43 -17.00 3.60 -10.34
C GLU A 43 -16.30 3.33 -9.01
N LEU A 44 -16.93 3.70 -7.91
CA LEU A 44 -16.45 3.49 -6.56
C LEU A 44 -17.35 2.47 -5.86
N LYS A 45 -16.76 1.60 -5.06
CA LYS A 45 -17.51 0.67 -4.19
C LYS A 45 -18.10 1.39 -2.98
N VAL A 46 -17.43 2.44 -2.52
CA VAL A 46 -17.87 3.29 -1.40
C VAL A 46 -17.73 4.76 -1.83
N PRO A 47 -18.74 5.62 -1.61
CA PRO A 47 -18.77 6.98 -2.13
C PRO A 47 -17.89 7.96 -1.33
N PHE A 48 -16.63 7.57 -1.08
CA PHE A 48 -15.66 8.42 -0.42
C PHE A 48 -14.53 8.83 -1.36
N VAL A 49 -14.25 10.12 -1.36
CA VAL A 49 -13.19 10.74 -2.15
C VAL A 49 -12.36 11.64 -1.24
N THR A 50 -11.04 11.47 -1.20
CA THR A 50 -10.18 12.39 -0.46
C THR A 50 -9.80 13.57 -1.34
N ALA A 51 -9.87 14.78 -0.76
CA ALA A 51 -9.64 16.03 -1.47
C ALA A 51 -8.18 16.18 -1.95
N ALA A 52 -8.00 16.84 -3.10
CA ALA A 52 -6.70 17.17 -3.68
C ALA A 52 -6.01 18.32 -2.91
N MET A 53 -5.79 18.13 -1.63
CA MET A 53 -5.17 19.12 -0.73
C MET A 53 -3.75 18.69 -0.38
N ASP A 54 -2.85 19.67 -0.38
CA ASP A 54 -1.47 19.50 0.08
C ASP A 54 -1.45 18.94 1.51
N THR A 55 -0.50 18.03 1.77
CA THR A 55 -0.34 17.30 3.03
C THR A 55 -1.52 16.41 3.45
N VAL A 56 -2.61 16.40 2.71
CA VAL A 56 -3.80 15.55 2.95
C VAL A 56 -3.78 14.32 2.05
N THR A 57 -3.79 14.51 0.72
CA THR A 57 -3.87 13.40 -0.22
C THR A 57 -2.61 13.25 -1.04
N GLU A 58 -1.71 12.45 -0.52
CA GLU A 58 -0.54 11.89 -1.20
C GLU A 58 -0.72 10.37 -1.37
N ALA A 59 0.30 9.67 -1.90
CA ALA A 59 0.22 8.24 -2.18
C ALA A 59 -0.29 7.41 -1.00
N LYS A 60 0.16 7.69 0.23
CA LYS A 60 -0.23 6.94 1.43
C LYS A 60 -1.74 7.02 1.71
N MET A 61 -2.31 8.22 1.67
CA MET A 61 -3.75 8.42 1.86
C MET A 61 -4.54 7.85 0.70
N ALA A 62 -4.08 8.04 -0.55
CA ALA A 62 -4.74 7.51 -1.73
C ALA A 62 -4.79 5.97 -1.71
N ILE A 63 -3.73 5.29 -1.27
CA ILE A 63 -3.72 3.83 -1.08
C ILE A 63 -4.71 3.42 0.02
N ALA A 64 -4.72 4.12 1.14
CA ALA A 64 -5.60 3.78 2.26
C ALA A 64 -7.08 3.85 1.85
N ILE A 65 -7.51 4.96 1.22
CA ILE A 65 -8.90 5.12 0.80
C ILE A 65 -9.29 4.17 -0.34
N ALA A 66 -8.35 3.83 -1.24
CA ALA A 66 -8.61 2.89 -2.32
C ALA A 66 -8.87 1.48 -1.80
N ARG A 67 -8.18 1.04 -0.75
CA ARG A 67 -8.41 -0.26 -0.09
C ARG A 67 -9.81 -0.36 0.53
N GLU A 68 -10.38 0.75 0.96
CA GLU A 68 -11.75 0.82 1.48
C GLU A 68 -12.82 0.97 0.37
N GLY A 69 -12.40 1.03 -0.90
CA GLY A 69 -13.31 1.11 -2.05
C GLY A 69 -13.62 2.54 -2.53
N GLY A 70 -12.97 3.55 -1.95
CA GLY A 70 -13.03 4.94 -2.38
C GLY A 70 -11.91 5.29 -3.35
N ILE A 71 -11.63 6.60 -3.52
CA ILE A 71 -10.56 7.11 -4.38
C ILE A 71 -9.87 8.32 -3.76
N GLY A 72 -8.54 8.41 -3.90
CA GLY A 72 -7.76 9.57 -3.55
C GLY A 72 -7.41 10.42 -4.76
N VAL A 73 -7.57 11.74 -4.64
CA VAL A 73 -7.14 12.69 -5.68
C VAL A 73 -5.84 13.35 -5.23
N ILE A 74 -4.74 13.00 -5.89
CA ILE A 74 -3.41 13.55 -5.58
C ILE A 74 -3.37 15.04 -5.89
N HIS A 75 -2.87 15.84 -4.92
CA HIS A 75 -2.77 17.30 -5.09
C HIS A 75 -1.68 17.69 -6.10
N LYS A 76 -1.75 18.94 -6.57
CA LYS A 76 -0.83 19.48 -7.58
C LYS A 76 0.34 20.31 -7.02
N ASN A 77 0.41 20.53 -5.71
CA ASN A 77 1.46 21.36 -5.10
C ASN A 77 2.78 20.58 -4.98
N MET A 78 3.30 20.11 -6.10
CA MET A 78 4.56 19.39 -6.25
C MET A 78 5.02 19.46 -7.72
N SER A 79 6.22 19.01 -8.03
CA SER A 79 6.67 18.93 -9.44
C SER A 79 5.88 17.87 -10.22
N ILE A 80 5.88 17.97 -11.54
CA ILE A 80 5.22 16.99 -12.41
C ILE A 80 5.79 15.60 -12.18
N GLU A 81 7.11 15.49 -12.05
CA GLU A 81 7.83 14.23 -11.80
C GLU A 81 7.43 13.63 -10.47
N GLU A 82 7.32 14.45 -9.43
CA GLU A 82 6.91 14.00 -8.10
C GLU A 82 5.45 13.53 -8.10
N GLN A 83 4.54 14.27 -8.73
CA GLN A 83 3.15 13.85 -8.86
C GLN A 83 3.02 12.52 -9.62
N ALA A 84 3.76 12.36 -10.72
CA ALA A 84 3.81 11.12 -11.47
C ALA A 84 4.35 9.96 -10.61
N ARG A 85 5.36 10.22 -9.76
CA ARG A 85 5.90 9.26 -8.80
C ARG A 85 4.84 8.85 -7.77
N GLN A 86 4.11 9.81 -7.19
CA GLN A 86 3.03 9.53 -6.24
C GLN A 86 1.94 8.64 -6.88
N VAL A 87 1.50 8.97 -8.09
CA VAL A 87 0.52 8.15 -8.83
C VAL A 87 1.06 6.75 -9.11
N ALA A 88 2.33 6.65 -9.53
CA ALA A 88 2.96 5.35 -9.76
C ALA A 88 3.00 4.47 -8.50
N ILE A 89 3.26 5.06 -7.33
CA ILE A 89 3.23 4.36 -6.04
C ILE A 89 1.81 3.82 -5.78
N VAL A 90 0.77 4.63 -5.97
CA VAL A 90 -0.63 4.21 -5.77
C VAL A 90 -0.99 3.06 -6.71
N LYS A 91 -0.69 3.21 -8.01
CA LYS A 91 -1.00 2.20 -9.03
C LYS A 91 -0.30 0.85 -8.79
N ARG A 92 0.90 0.89 -8.26
CA ARG A 92 1.63 -0.32 -7.94
C ARG A 92 1.16 -0.96 -6.63
N ALA A 93 0.63 -0.16 -5.68
CA ALA A 93 0.05 -0.69 -4.45
C ALA A 93 -1.24 -1.52 -4.69
N GLU A 94 -1.97 -1.27 -5.78
CA GLU A 94 -3.07 -2.12 -6.24
C GLU A 94 -2.60 -3.56 -6.53
N ASN A 95 -1.33 -3.71 -6.85
CA ASN A 95 -0.72 -4.99 -7.21
C ASN A 95 -0.03 -5.71 -6.03
N GLY A 96 -0.39 -5.42 -4.77
CA GLY A 96 0.20 -6.08 -3.59
C GLY A 96 1.67 -5.75 -3.34
N MET A 97 2.22 -4.75 -4.04
CA MET A 97 3.61 -4.32 -3.86
C MET A 97 3.74 -3.32 -2.71
N ILE A 98 4.58 -3.64 -1.75
CA ILE A 98 5.00 -2.71 -0.71
C ILE A 98 6.23 -1.95 -1.21
N TYR A 99 6.11 -0.62 -1.31
CA TYR A 99 7.25 0.27 -1.55
C TYR A 99 7.93 0.60 -0.24
N ASP A 100 9.25 0.72 -0.31
CA ASP A 100 10.07 0.99 0.86
C ASP A 100 9.73 0.02 2.01
N PRO A 101 9.89 -1.30 1.79
CA PRO A 101 9.58 -2.30 2.80
C PRO A 101 10.49 -2.10 4.02
N VAL A 102 9.99 -2.52 5.18
CA VAL A 102 10.83 -2.58 6.39
C VAL A 102 12.03 -3.46 6.07
N THR A 103 13.21 -2.91 6.27
CA THR A 103 14.49 -3.59 6.03
C THR A 103 15.31 -3.62 7.29
N ILE A 104 16.24 -4.56 7.37
CA ILE A 104 17.25 -4.60 8.42
C ILE A 104 18.65 -4.53 7.79
N LYS A 105 19.54 -3.82 8.46
CA LYS A 105 20.90 -3.71 7.97
C LYS A 105 21.71 -4.96 8.25
N ARG A 106 22.62 -5.26 7.35
CA ARG A 106 23.68 -6.23 7.55
C ARG A 106 24.41 -5.95 8.86
N GLY A 107 24.74 -7.00 9.62
CA GLY A 107 25.41 -6.86 10.92
C GLY A 107 24.50 -6.60 12.12
N SER A 108 23.18 -6.38 11.93
CA SER A 108 22.20 -6.38 13.01
C SER A 108 22.06 -7.73 13.67
N THR A 109 21.41 -7.80 14.82
CA THR A 109 21.25 -9.03 15.61
C THR A 109 19.90 -9.71 15.35
N VAL A 110 19.78 -10.97 15.76
CA VAL A 110 18.50 -11.71 15.79
C VAL A 110 17.45 -10.96 16.63
N ARG A 111 17.87 -10.35 17.74
CA ARG A 111 17.02 -9.52 18.61
C ARG A 111 16.40 -8.35 17.84
N ASP A 112 17.23 -7.64 17.05
CA ASP A 112 16.76 -6.49 16.25
C ASP A 112 15.74 -6.94 15.20
N ALA A 113 15.99 -8.07 14.53
CA ALA A 113 15.06 -8.61 13.55
C ALA A 113 13.72 -8.99 14.17
N LEU A 114 13.72 -9.68 15.32
CA LEU A 114 12.49 -10.07 16.04
C LEU A 114 11.74 -8.84 16.55
N ALA A 115 12.43 -7.81 17.01
CA ALA A 115 11.82 -6.56 17.44
C ALA A 115 11.07 -5.88 16.28
N LEU A 116 11.73 -5.74 15.10
CA LEU A 116 11.11 -5.20 13.91
C LEU A 116 9.94 -6.05 13.41
N MET A 117 10.08 -7.37 13.40
CA MET A 117 8.98 -8.28 13.01
C MET A 117 7.77 -8.13 13.92
N SER A 118 7.98 -7.96 15.24
CA SER A 118 6.92 -7.76 16.21
C SER A 118 6.26 -6.38 16.07
N GLU A 119 7.07 -5.32 15.94
CA GLU A 119 6.60 -3.95 15.82
C GLU A 119 5.72 -3.75 14.56
N TYR A 120 6.20 -4.25 13.42
CA TYR A 120 5.51 -4.10 12.14
C TYR A 120 4.57 -5.26 11.80
N ARG A 121 4.47 -6.27 12.66
CA ARG A 121 3.65 -7.50 12.46
C ARG A 121 3.94 -8.19 11.13
N ILE A 122 5.20 -8.37 10.81
CA ILE A 122 5.68 -8.97 9.56
C ILE A 122 6.47 -10.25 9.83
N GLY A 123 6.30 -11.27 8.99
CA GLY A 123 6.95 -12.57 9.12
C GLY A 123 8.28 -12.71 8.38
N GLY A 124 8.84 -11.62 7.85
CA GLY A 124 10.14 -11.64 7.18
C GLY A 124 10.57 -10.25 6.73
N ILE A 125 11.88 -10.03 6.70
CA ILE A 125 12.50 -8.74 6.44
C ILE A 125 13.63 -8.92 5.43
N PRO A 126 13.69 -8.14 4.34
CA PRO A 126 14.86 -8.05 3.49
C PRO A 126 16.06 -7.48 4.26
N VAL A 127 17.22 -8.08 4.08
CA VAL A 127 18.48 -7.61 4.65
C VAL A 127 19.23 -6.83 3.57
N VAL A 128 19.63 -5.60 3.89
CA VAL A 128 20.31 -4.70 2.95
C VAL A 128 21.63 -4.21 3.52
N ASP A 129 22.54 -3.81 2.66
CA ASP A 129 23.74 -3.07 3.03
C ASP A 129 23.46 -1.55 3.18
N ASP A 130 24.50 -0.76 3.41
CA ASP A 130 24.39 0.68 3.59
C ASP A 130 23.94 1.43 2.32
N GLU A 131 24.12 0.83 1.14
CA GLU A 131 23.76 1.38 -0.17
C GLU A 131 22.41 0.85 -0.68
N ARG A 132 21.68 0.07 0.17
CA ARG A 132 20.39 -0.59 -0.12
C ARG A 132 20.46 -1.76 -1.11
N TYR A 133 21.62 -2.34 -1.37
CA TYR A 133 21.66 -3.60 -2.10
C TYR A 133 21.07 -4.74 -1.25
N LEU A 134 20.27 -5.57 -1.90
CA LEU A 134 19.69 -6.75 -1.25
C LEU A 134 20.79 -7.79 -1.03
N VAL A 135 21.12 -8.10 0.22
CA VAL A 135 22.17 -9.06 0.60
C VAL A 135 21.63 -10.33 1.24
N GLY A 136 20.36 -10.34 1.62
CA GLY A 136 19.72 -11.48 2.25
C GLY A 136 18.24 -11.25 2.49
N ILE A 137 17.60 -12.30 3.02
CA ILE A 137 16.27 -12.24 3.59
C ILE A 137 16.25 -13.07 4.86
N VAL A 138 15.61 -12.54 5.90
CA VAL A 138 15.37 -13.27 7.15
C VAL A 138 13.88 -13.39 7.41
N THR A 139 13.44 -14.57 7.78
CA THR A 139 12.03 -14.89 8.01
C THR A 139 11.83 -15.52 9.38
N ASN A 140 10.57 -15.58 9.85
CA ASN A 140 10.22 -16.30 11.07
C ASN A 140 10.68 -17.78 11.04
N ARG A 141 10.79 -18.37 9.85
CA ARG A 141 11.29 -19.76 9.69
C ARG A 141 12.75 -19.85 10.06
N ASP A 142 13.57 -18.89 9.64
CA ASP A 142 15.00 -18.86 9.91
C ASP A 142 15.30 -18.62 11.39
N LEU A 143 14.45 -17.82 12.07
CA LEU A 143 14.62 -17.44 13.47
C LEU A 143 13.93 -18.39 14.46
N ARG A 144 13.08 -19.30 13.99
CA ARG A 144 12.18 -20.10 14.84
C ARG A 144 12.91 -20.92 15.90
N PHE A 145 14.10 -21.39 15.61
CA PHE A 145 14.88 -22.27 16.50
C PHE A 145 16.17 -21.61 16.99
N GLU A 146 16.40 -20.34 16.63
CA GLU A 146 17.57 -19.61 17.10
C GLU A 146 17.35 -19.16 18.54
N LYS A 147 18.31 -19.48 19.41
CA LYS A 147 18.28 -19.18 20.84
C LYS A 147 19.22 -18.04 21.20
N ASP A 148 20.24 -17.80 20.38
CA ASP A 148 21.19 -16.73 20.58
C ASP A 148 20.65 -15.44 19.96
N MET A 149 20.11 -14.57 20.80
CA MET A 149 19.53 -13.30 20.39
C MET A 149 20.56 -12.27 19.95
N ASP A 150 21.81 -12.45 20.33
CA ASP A 150 22.91 -11.53 20.00
C ASP A 150 23.70 -11.99 18.77
N LYS A 151 23.33 -13.15 18.23
CA LYS A 151 23.87 -13.67 16.98
C LYS A 151 23.59 -12.72 15.81
N ARG A 152 24.55 -12.59 14.89
CA ARG A 152 24.40 -11.71 13.73
C ARG A 152 23.44 -12.28 12.71
N ILE A 153 22.64 -11.39 12.13
CA ILE A 153 21.66 -11.74 11.11
C ILE A 153 22.32 -12.39 9.88
N ASP A 154 23.55 -11.99 9.57
CA ASP A 154 24.38 -12.55 8.50
C ASP A 154 24.65 -14.05 8.63
N GLU A 155 24.51 -14.61 9.81
CA GLU A 155 24.76 -16.03 10.09
C GLU A 155 23.48 -16.89 9.96
N VAL A 156 22.31 -16.25 10.01
CA VAL A 156 21.01 -16.94 10.03
C VAL A 156 20.15 -16.64 8.80
N MET A 157 20.40 -15.52 8.11
CA MET A 157 19.61 -15.14 6.93
C MET A 157 19.87 -16.05 5.73
N THR A 158 18.90 -16.17 4.86
CA THR A 158 19.09 -16.76 3.52
C THR A 158 19.87 -15.79 2.65
N LYS A 159 21.04 -16.21 2.13
CA LYS A 159 21.96 -15.39 1.31
C LYS A 159 22.05 -15.90 -0.12
N GLU A 160 21.95 -17.21 -0.30
CA GLU A 160 22.13 -17.87 -1.59
C GLU A 160 20.77 -18.10 -2.24
N ASN A 161 20.73 -17.98 -3.57
CA ASN A 161 19.54 -18.22 -4.37
C ASN A 161 18.32 -17.41 -3.92
N ILE A 162 18.54 -16.13 -3.53
CA ILE A 162 17.44 -15.23 -3.19
C ILE A 162 16.61 -15.02 -4.45
N VAL A 163 15.36 -15.45 -4.41
CA VAL A 163 14.42 -15.21 -5.49
C VAL A 163 14.02 -13.74 -5.46
N THR A 164 14.28 -13.04 -6.55
CA THR A 164 13.95 -11.62 -6.71
C THR A 164 13.21 -11.38 -8.01
N THR A 165 12.58 -10.25 -8.13
CA THR A 165 11.98 -9.81 -9.37
C THR A 165 12.28 -8.33 -9.61
N ASN A 166 11.84 -7.79 -10.75
CA ASN A 166 12.03 -6.40 -11.13
C ASN A 166 10.70 -5.61 -11.05
N GLN A 167 10.81 -4.29 -11.20
CA GLN A 167 9.67 -3.38 -11.09
C GLN A 167 8.57 -3.56 -12.16
N SER A 168 8.85 -4.25 -13.27
CA SER A 168 7.90 -4.46 -14.36
C SER A 168 7.09 -5.76 -14.22
N THR A 169 7.36 -6.55 -13.18
CA THR A 169 6.65 -7.82 -12.94
C THR A 169 5.21 -7.53 -12.51
N ASP A 170 4.25 -8.10 -13.22
CA ASP A 170 2.85 -8.04 -12.85
C ASP A 170 2.52 -9.05 -11.75
N MET A 171 1.31 -8.94 -11.17
CA MET A 171 0.88 -9.83 -10.06
C MET A 171 0.74 -11.28 -10.47
N GLU A 172 0.36 -11.57 -11.70
CA GLU A 172 0.20 -12.94 -12.16
C GLU A 172 1.56 -13.64 -12.25
N ALA A 173 2.56 -12.95 -12.82
CA ALA A 173 3.92 -13.45 -12.86
C ALA A 173 4.53 -13.56 -11.45
N ALA A 174 4.28 -12.57 -10.59
CA ALA A 174 4.74 -12.61 -9.19
C ALA A 174 4.12 -13.78 -8.42
N SER A 175 2.81 -14.01 -8.56
CA SER A 175 2.12 -15.14 -7.93
C SER A 175 2.69 -16.49 -8.39
N ARG A 176 2.99 -16.63 -9.67
CA ARG A 176 3.65 -17.85 -10.19
C ARG A 176 5.00 -18.07 -9.54
N ILE A 177 5.84 -17.05 -9.45
CA ILE A 177 7.17 -17.12 -8.81
C ILE A 177 7.02 -17.50 -7.32
N LEU A 178 6.10 -16.85 -6.59
CA LEU A 178 5.85 -17.12 -5.18
C LEU A 178 5.42 -18.58 -4.95
N GLN A 179 4.52 -19.11 -5.80
CA GLN A 179 4.04 -20.49 -5.73
C GLN A 179 5.12 -21.50 -6.10
N GLU A 180 5.86 -21.28 -7.20
CA GLU A 180 6.90 -22.15 -7.69
C GLU A 180 8.02 -22.32 -6.65
N HIS A 181 8.44 -21.22 -6.05
CA HIS A 181 9.50 -21.22 -5.04
C HIS A 181 8.99 -21.43 -3.61
N LYS A 182 7.67 -21.53 -3.40
CA LYS A 182 7.02 -21.68 -2.07
C LYS A 182 7.47 -20.62 -1.08
N ILE A 183 7.53 -19.38 -1.53
CA ILE A 183 7.89 -18.20 -0.74
C ILE A 183 6.68 -17.26 -0.60
N GLU A 184 6.60 -16.55 0.53
CA GLU A 184 5.52 -15.60 0.82
C GLU A 184 5.89 -14.17 0.44
N LYS A 185 7.17 -13.92 0.23
CA LYS A 185 7.73 -12.59 -0.02
C LYS A 185 8.69 -12.64 -1.19
N LEU A 186 8.47 -11.73 -2.13
CA LEU A 186 9.30 -11.60 -3.31
C LEU A 186 9.91 -10.20 -3.35
N PRO A 187 11.19 -10.06 -2.97
CA PRO A 187 11.89 -8.77 -3.08
C PRO A 187 11.94 -8.29 -4.52
N VAL A 188 11.69 -7.00 -4.71
CA VAL A 188 11.77 -6.33 -6.00
C VAL A 188 13.02 -5.46 -6.01
N VAL A 189 13.89 -5.72 -6.97
CA VAL A 189 15.14 -4.98 -7.13
C VAL A 189 15.16 -4.19 -8.45
N ASP A 190 15.94 -3.13 -8.48
CA ASP A 190 16.22 -2.40 -9.72
C ASP A 190 17.28 -3.09 -10.57
N LYS A 191 17.69 -2.46 -11.67
CA LYS A 191 18.71 -3.00 -12.58
C LYS A 191 20.10 -3.09 -11.95
N GLU A 192 20.33 -2.37 -10.86
CA GLU A 192 21.59 -2.34 -10.13
C GLU A 192 21.60 -3.35 -8.97
N GLY A 193 20.45 -3.96 -8.63
CA GLY A 193 20.29 -4.89 -7.52
C GLY A 193 19.89 -4.24 -6.20
N LYS A 194 19.52 -2.95 -6.20
CA LYS A 194 19.02 -2.26 -5.02
C LYS A 194 17.57 -2.60 -4.76
N LEU A 195 17.24 -2.80 -3.50
CA LEU A 195 15.87 -3.09 -3.08
C LEU A 195 14.97 -1.85 -3.27
N VAL A 196 13.92 -2.02 -4.06
CA VAL A 196 12.93 -0.97 -4.35
C VAL A 196 11.54 -1.30 -3.84
N GLY A 197 11.29 -2.54 -3.49
CA GLY A 197 10.00 -2.98 -2.99
C GLY A 197 9.98 -4.45 -2.60
N CYS A 198 8.81 -4.91 -2.16
CA CYS A 198 8.54 -6.31 -1.89
C CYS A 198 7.12 -6.64 -2.30
N LEU A 199 6.93 -7.69 -3.07
CA LEU A 199 5.62 -8.25 -3.37
C LEU A 199 5.28 -9.31 -2.32
N LEU A 200 4.05 -9.24 -1.79
CA LEU A 200 3.54 -10.21 -0.84
C LEU A 200 2.49 -11.07 -1.51
N TYR A 201 2.48 -12.35 -1.18
CA TYR A 201 1.31 -13.17 -1.42
C TYR A 201 0.24 -12.77 -0.39
N THR A 202 -0.74 -11.98 -0.83
CA THR A 202 -1.98 -11.82 -0.07
C THR A 202 -2.91 -12.92 -0.56
N SER A 203 -3.11 -13.99 0.22
CA SER A 203 -4.31 -14.79 0.06
C SER A 203 -5.48 -13.82 0.18
N ASP A 204 -6.36 -13.80 -0.81
CA ASP A 204 -7.59 -13.02 -0.74
C ASP A 204 -8.25 -13.26 0.60
N ALA A 205 -8.54 -12.19 1.32
CA ALA A 205 -9.26 -12.20 2.60
C ALA A 205 -10.73 -12.69 2.44
N ALA A 206 -11.01 -13.42 1.37
CA ALA A 206 -12.32 -13.98 1.02
C ALA A 206 -12.52 -15.43 1.47
N ASP A 207 -11.48 -16.14 1.95
CA ASP A 207 -11.57 -17.56 2.34
C ASP A 207 -11.58 -17.82 3.84
N ASP A 208 -11.59 -16.79 4.70
CA ASP A 208 -11.88 -16.94 6.13
C ASP A 208 -13.37 -16.64 6.40
N LYS A 209 -14.19 -17.64 6.12
CA LYS A 209 -15.54 -17.80 6.69
C LYS A 209 -15.59 -19.03 7.57
#